data_9ae11a50a4035e0282a97d636ae009c2
#
_entry.id   9ae11a50a4035e0282a97d636ae009c2
#
_cell.length_a   1.000
_cell.length_b   1.000
_cell.length_c   1.000
_cell.angle_alpha   90.00
_cell.angle_beta   90.00
_cell.angle_gamma   90.00
#
_symmetry.space_group_name_H-M   'P 1'
#
loop_
_entity.id
_entity.type
_entity.pdbx_description
1 polymer ?
#
loop_
_entity_poly.entity_id
_entity_poly.type
_entity_poly.pdbx_seq_one_letter_code
_entity_poly.pdbx_strand_id
1 'polypeptide(L)' 'MCTMSAVFVDMNLHVDPSMTVDEAHRIAHEVEEKIREELPEIHDMVIHVEPEGTH' A
#
# COMPACT_ATOMS: atom_id res chain seq x y z
N MET A 1 -21.29 -21.22 6.57
CA MET A 1 -21.06 -20.62 6.18
C MET A 1 -20.17 -19.99 6.05
N CYS A 2 -19.88 -19.69 5.50
CA CYS A 2 -18.87 -19.17 5.55
C CYS A 2 -18.87 -17.97 5.63
N THR A 3 -18.34 -17.47 6.23
CA THR A 3 -18.24 -16.24 6.35
C THR A 3 -17.46 -15.69 5.47
N MET A 4 -17.68 -14.66 5.10
CA MET A 4 -16.85 -14.02 4.37
C MET A 4 -15.84 -13.52 5.02
N SER A 5 -14.79 -13.62 4.64
CA SER A 5 -13.79 -12.98 5.25
C SER A 5 -13.42 -11.77 4.60
N ALA A 6 -13.23 -10.75 5.28
CA ALA A 6 -12.73 -9.52 4.74
C ALA A 6 -11.23 -9.66 4.61
N VAL A 7 -10.72 -9.33 3.45
CA VAL A 7 -9.29 -9.40 3.24
C VAL A 7 -8.70 -8.01 3.41
N PHE A 8 -7.79 -7.87 4.35
CA PHE A 8 -7.12 -6.60 4.60
C PHE A 8 -5.67 -6.74 4.26
N VAL A 9 -5.12 -5.73 3.62
CA VAL A 9 -3.71 -5.69 3.30
C VAL A 9 -3.10 -4.51 4.02
N ASP A 10 -2.02 -4.76 4.74
CA ASP A 10 -1.31 -3.72 5.46
C ASP A 10 0.14 -3.85 5.06
N MET A 11 0.71 -2.82 4.45
CA MET A 11 2.08 -2.91 4.00
C MET A 11 2.81 -1.61 4.26
N ASN A 12 4.12 -1.72 4.43
CA ASN A 12 4.97 -0.57 4.60
C ASN A 12 5.77 -0.39 3.33
N LEU A 13 5.71 0.78 2.76
CA LEU A 13 6.44 1.09 1.54
C LEU A 13 7.58 2.02 1.91
N HIS A 14 8.80 1.57 1.67
CA HIS A 14 9.97 2.37 1.99
C HIS A 14 10.41 3.11 0.75
N VAL A 15 10.58 4.41 0.86
CA VAL A 15 10.95 5.23 -0.28
C VAL A 15 12.22 6.00 0.03
N ASP A 16 12.85 6.50 -0.99
CA ASP A 16 14.06 7.28 -0.85
C ASP A 16 13.75 8.55 -0.06
N PRO A 17 14.53 8.85 0.97
CA PRO A 17 14.23 10.04 1.78
C PRO A 17 14.36 11.35 1.00
N SER A 18 15.03 11.36 -0.14
CA SER A 18 15.11 12.58 -0.94
C SER A 18 13.90 12.74 -1.85
N MET A 19 13.02 11.77 -1.87
CA MET A 19 11.83 11.84 -2.71
C MET A 19 10.83 12.81 -2.13
N THR A 20 10.12 13.52 -2.99
CA THR A 20 9.11 14.45 -2.49
C THR A 20 7.88 13.68 -2.03
N VAL A 21 7.08 14.34 -1.22
CA VAL A 21 5.85 13.72 -0.73
C VAL A 21 4.93 13.37 -1.90
N ASP A 22 4.86 14.24 -2.90
CA ASP A 22 4.01 13.98 -4.04
C ASP A 22 4.45 12.73 -4.80
N GLU A 23 5.77 12.56 -4.95
CA GLU A 23 6.27 11.39 -5.64
C GLU A 23 5.99 10.13 -4.85
N ALA A 24 6.23 10.19 -3.55
CA ALA A 24 5.99 9.01 -2.71
C ALA A 24 4.52 8.63 -2.71
N HIS A 25 3.66 9.64 -2.67
CA HIS A 25 2.23 9.39 -2.68
C HIS A 25 1.79 8.75 -3.99
N ARG A 26 2.37 9.20 -5.10
CA ARG A 26 2.02 8.64 -6.39
C ARG A 26 2.44 7.17 -6.48
N ILE A 27 3.63 6.85 -5.95
CA ILE A 27 4.08 5.47 -5.97
C ILE A 27 3.16 4.60 -5.12
N ALA A 28 2.76 5.10 -3.96
CA ALA A 28 1.86 4.33 -3.10
C ALA A 28 0.54 4.07 -3.81
N HIS A 29 0.06 5.06 -4.53
CA HIS A 29 -1.20 4.93 -5.25
C HIS A 29 -1.08 3.89 -6.36
N GLU A 30 0.04 3.89 -7.07
CA GLU A 30 0.25 2.92 -8.13
C GLU A 30 0.34 1.51 -7.57
N VAL A 31 1.01 1.35 -6.44
CA VAL A 31 1.10 0.05 -5.80
C VAL A 31 -0.29 -0.42 -5.40
N GLU A 32 -1.07 0.47 -4.85
CA GLU A 32 -2.41 0.12 -4.42
C GLU A 32 -3.26 -0.34 -5.60
N GLU A 33 -3.20 0.38 -6.71
CA GLU A 33 -3.97 0.01 -7.86
C GLU A 33 -3.55 -1.35 -8.41
N LYS A 34 -2.25 -1.60 -8.41
CA LYS A 34 -1.76 -2.85 -8.93
C LYS A 34 -2.23 -4.01 -8.06
N ILE A 35 -2.18 -3.85 -6.76
CA ILE A 35 -2.60 -4.91 -5.87
C ILE A 35 -4.09 -5.16 -6.01
N ARG A 36 -4.88 -4.10 -6.16
CA ARG A 36 -6.31 -4.29 -6.32
C ARG A 36 -6.65 -4.99 -7.62
N GLU A 37 -5.85 -4.77 -8.66
CA GLU A 37 -6.07 -5.47 -9.91
C GLU A 37 -5.78 -6.96 -9.76
N GLU A 38 -4.72 -7.28 -9.00
CA GLU A 38 -4.34 -8.67 -8.85
C GLU A 38 -5.23 -9.38 -7.84
N LEU A 39 -5.73 -8.68 -6.86
CA LEU A 39 -6.54 -9.28 -5.81
C LEU A 39 -7.84 -8.50 -5.65
N PRO A 40 -8.78 -8.72 -6.54
CA PRO A 40 -10.02 -7.93 -6.50
C PRO A 40 -10.88 -8.19 -5.27
N GLU A 41 -10.57 -9.21 -4.50
CA GLU A 41 -11.36 -9.47 -3.31
C GLU A 41 -10.83 -8.75 -2.10
N ILE A 42 -9.83 -7.89 -2.23
CA ILE A 42 -9.35 -7.12 -1.10
C ILE A 42 -10.46 -6.19 -0.64
N HIS A 43 -10.75 -6.27 0.65
CA HIS A 43 -11.79 -5.43 1.24
C HIS A 43 -11.23 -4.07 1.58
N ASP A 44 -10.02 -4.00 2.12
CA ASP A 44 -9.43 -2.75 2.51
C ASP A 44 -7.92 -2.86 2.43
N MET A 45 -7.26 -1.74 2.28
CA MET A 45 -5.81 -1.74 2.13
C MET A 45 -5.25 -0.51 2.80
N VAL A 46 -4.18 -0.68 3.55
CA VAL A 46 -3.49 0.42 4.18
C VAL A 46 -2.03 0.34 3.78
N ILE A 47 -1.51 1.42 3.24
CA ILE A 47 -0.12 1.50 2.83
C ILE A 47 0.54 2.60 3.62
N HIS A 48 1.54 2.24 4.42
CA HIS A 48 2.30 3.21 5.18
C HIS A 48 3.55 3.55 4.38
N VAL A 49 3.76 4.82 4.13
CA VAL A 49 4.92 5.27 3.37
C VAL A 49 5.95 5.77 4.36
N GLU A 50 7.13 5.19 4.33
CA GLU A 50 8.17 5.55 5.28
C GLU A 50 9.47 5.78 4.56
N PRO A 51 10.24 6.79 4.97
CA PRO A 51 11.54 7.00 4.36
C PRO A 51 12.49 5.89 4.76
N GLU A 52 13.24 5.44 3.79
CA GLU A 52 14.15 4.37 4.03
C GLU A 52 15.29 4.84 4.91
N GLY A 53 15.75 4.00 5.79
CA GLY A 53 16.90 4.33 6.61
C GLY A 53 16.60 5.12 7.85
N THR A 54 15.34 5.44 8.13
CA THR A 54 15.05 6.16 9.34
C THR A 54 14.49 5.25 10.34
N HIS A 55 14.65 5.54 11.53
CA HIS A 55 14.07 4.74 12.56
C HIS A 55 13.38 5.60 13.54
#